data_6cca4a4eadef8ac8b131b0c214515e10
#
_entry.id   6cca4a4eadef8ac8b131b0c214515e10
#
_cell.length_a   1.000
_cell.length_b   1.000
_cell.length_c   1.000
_cell.angle_alpha   90.00
_cell.angle_beta   90.00
_cell.angle_gamma   90.00
#
_symmetry.space_group_name_H-M   'P 1'
#
loop_
_entity.id
_entity.type
_entity.pdbx_description
1 polymer ?
#
loop_
_entity_poly.entity_id
_entity_poly.type
_entity_poly.pdbx_seq_one_letter_code
_entity_poly.pdbx_strand_id
1 'polypeptide(L)'
;QRDILSAYHVTTAEAFYGGQDFWRVPLDPSTFGANSGVQPPYYLTMQIPGQDKPTFSLYTPFVPRGGRENLTALAVVNADAGDNYGKITVLQLPRSINVAGPSQVASNFEAKPEVATSLSLLRQGGADVVLGNLLTLPVGKGLLYVQPVYVRATGNTAAYPLLQKVLVSFGDQIGFSETLQGALDQVFGGDSGTEVSINQSDSLINGGVGTSQAIKSAIASLQSAFTELEAAQKRLDGAAEDRARARVKAAISALVSAQNR
;
A
#
# COMPACT_ATOMS: atom_id res chain seq x y z
N GLN A 1 -23.40 -8.99 -6.30
CA GLN A 1 -23.69 -7.61 -6.73
C GLN A 1 -22.70 -7.12 -7.78
N ARG A 2 -21.43 -7.52 -7.69
CA ARG A 2 -20.40 -7.15 -8.67
C ARG A 2 -20.79 -7.53 -10.10
N ASP A 3 -21.28 -8.74 -10.29
CA ASP A 3 -21.72 -9.24 -11.60
C ASP A 3 -23.00 -8.53 -12.08
N ILE A 4 -23.87 -8.15 -11.15
CA ILE A 4 -25.05 -7.34 -11.45
C ILE A 4 -24.63 -5.96 -11.94
N LEU A 5 -23.72 -5.27 -11.24
CA LEU A 5 -23.20 -3.97 -11.66
C LEU A 5 -22.53 -4.04 -13.06
N SER A 6 -21.91 -5.15 -13.40
CA SER A 6 -21.24 -5.35 -14.69
C SER A 6 -22.16 -5.18 -15.91
N ALA A 7 -23.44 -5.45 -15.77
CA ALA A 7 -24.42 -5.36 -16.85
C ALA A 7 -25.52 -4.31 -16.57
N TYR A 8 -26.03 -4.26 -15.35
CA TYR A 8 -27.23 -3.49 -15.02
C TYR A 8 -26.97 -2.03 -14.63
N HIS A 9 -25.74 -1.54 -14.77
CA HIS A 9 -25.46 -0.09 -14.70
C HIS A 9 -25.85 0.64 -15.98
N VAL A 10 -26.09 -0.08 -17.08
CA VAL A 10 -26.48 0.49 -18.37
C VAL A 10 -27.93 0.95 -18.31
N THR A 11 -28.17 2.21 -18.62
CA THR A 11 -29.47 2.85 -18.43
C THR A 11 -30.35 2.89 -19.69
N THR A 12 -29.80 2.60 -20.86
CA THR A 12 -30.54 2.60 -22.13
C THR A 12 -30.75 1.19 -22.65
N ALA A 13 -31.95 0.88 -23.16
CA ALA A 13 -32.27 -0.40 -23.72
C ALA A 13 -31.37 -0.75 -24.92
N GLU A 14 -31.07 0.23 -25.75
CA GLU A 14 -30.22 0.04 -26.94
C GLU A 14 -28.80 -0.41 -26.55
N ALA A 15 -28.15 0.26 -25.60
CA ALA A 15 -26.82 -0.11 -25.12
C ALA A 15 -26.86 -1.45 -24.39
N PHE A 16 -27.93 -1.74 -23.63
CA PHE A 16 -28.07 -3.00 -22.91
C PHE A 16 -28.20 -4.20 -23.88
N TYR A 17 -29.11 -4.12 -24.85
CA TYR A 17 -29.30 -5.20 -25.83
C TYR A 17 -28.16 -5.27 -26.85
N GLY A 18 -27.49 -4.16 -27.13
CA GLY A 18 -26.27 -4.12 -27.94
C GLY A 18 -25.04 -4.67 -27.22
N GLY A 19 -25.09 -4.87 -25.90
CA GLY A 19 -24.00 -5.39 -25.10
C GLY A 19 -22.73 -4.51 -25.09
N GLN A 20 -22.85 -3.25 -25.52
CA GLN A 20 -21.69 -2.38 -25.76
C GLN A 20 -21.18 -1.82 -24.48
N ASP A 21 -21.77 -1.37 -23.55
CA ASP A 21 -21.24 -0.65 -22.37
C ASP A 21 -21.06 -1.54 -21.15
N PHE A 22 -21.06 -2.85 -21.32
CA PHE A 22 -20.88 -3.79 -20.21
C PHE A 22 -19.47 -3.73 -19.63
N TRP A 23 -19.39 -3.89 -18.34
CA TRP A 23 -18.13 -3.95 -17.59
C TRP A 23 -17.75 -5.39 -17.26
N ARG A 24 -16.50 -5.55 -16.86
CA ARG A 24 -15.99 -6.76 -16.23
C ARG A 24 -14.99 -6.38 -15.14
N VAL A 25 -14.77 -7.28 -14.21
CA VAL A 25 -13.67 -7.17 -13.27
C VAL A 25 -12.37 -7.50 -14.01
N PRO A 26 -11.30 -6.69 -13.87
CA PRO A 26 -10.03 -7.00 -14.49
C PRO A 26 -9.45 -8.31 -13.96
N LEU A 27 -8.50 -8.89 -14.68
CA LEU A 27 -7.68 -10.00 -14.17
C LEU A 27 -6.81 -9.52 -13.01
N ASP A 28 -6.50 -10.44 -12.10
CA ASP A 28 -5.65 -10.16 -10.95
C ASP A 28 -4.18 -10.03 -11.39
N PRO A 29 -3.60 -8.82 -11.33
CA PRO A 29 -2.22 -8.63 -11.75
C PRO A 29 -1.17 -9.15 -10.76
N SER A 30 -1.57 -9.67 -9.61
CA SER A 30 -0.67 -10.37 -8.68
C SER A 30 -0.42 -11.83 -9.11
N THR A 31 -1.24 -12.37 -10.00
CA THR A 31 -1.13 -13.73 -10.50
C THR A 31 -0.78 -13.74 -11.99
N PHE A 32 0.31 -14.44 -12.34
CA PHE A 32 0.73 -14.59 -13.73
C PHE A 32 0.37 -15.97 -14.27
N GLY A 33 -0.02 -16.02 -15.57
CA GLY A 33 -0.18 -17.24 -16.32
C GLY A 33 -1.63 -17.60 -16.61
N ALA A 34 -1.83 -18.80 -17.16
CA ALA A 34 -3.11 -19.29 -17.69
C ALA A 34 -4.24 -19.42 -16.63
N ASN A 35 -3.90 -19.35 -15.35
CA ASN A 35 -4.82 -19.47 -14.23
C ASN A 35 -5.10 -18.14 -13.50
N SER A 36 -4.81 -17.00 -14.12
CA SER A 36 -5.14 -15.70 -13.54
C SER A 36 -6.64 -15.57 -13.32
N GLY A 37 -7.07 -15.51 -12.06
CA GLY A 37 -8.45 -15.23 -11.70
C GLY A 37 -8.78 -13.74 -11.89
N VAL A 38 -10.03 -13.39 -11.65
CA VAL A 38 -10.42 -11.96 -11.57
C VAL A 38 -9.89 -11.34 -10.28
N GLN A 39 -9.56 -10.08 -10.34
CA GLN A 39 -9.06 -9.35 -9.17
C GLN A 39 -10.09 -9.42 -8.02
N PRO A 40 -9.69 -9.86 -6.83
CA PRO A 40 -10.59 -9.87 -5.67
C PRO A 40 -10.90 -8.44 -5.23
N PRO A 41 -12.04 -8.19 -4.58
CA PRO A 41 -12.27 -6.90 -3.94
C PRO A 41 -11.36 -6.74 -2.73
N TYR A 42 -10.90 -5.51 -2.48
CA TYR A 42 -9.99 -5.21 -1.36
C TYR A 42 -10.66 -4.33 -0.32
N TYR A 43 -10.37 -4.60 0.95
CA TYR A 43 -10.70 -3.71 2.05
C TYR A 43 -9.58 -2.69 2.26
N LEU A 44 -9.96 -1.43 2.34
CA LEU A 44 -9.03 -0.33 2.58
C LEU A 44 -9.74 0.86 3.20
N THR A 45 -9.08 1.56 4.12
CA THR A 45 -9.53 2.87 4.58
C THR A 45 -9.11 3.91 3.56
N MET A 46 -10.09 4.54 2.89
CA MET A 46 -9.85 5.54 1.86
C MET A 46 -10.89 6.65 1.92
N GLN A 47 -10.53 7.80 1.38
CA GLN A 47 -11.45 8.90 1.13
C GLN A 47 -11.70 9.00 -0.37
N ILE A 48 -12.95 8.85 -0.78
CA ILE A 48 -13.36 9.04 -2.18
C ILE A 48 -13.97 10.43 -2.38
N PRO A 49 -13.99 10.93 -3.62
CA PRO A 49 -14.66 12.21 -3.93
C PRO A 49 -16.10 12.26 -3.40
N GLY A 50 -16.45 13.36 -2.73
CA GLY A 50 -17.76 13.55 -2.11
C GLY A 50 -17.88 13.01 -0.67
N GLN A 51 -16.81 12.52 -0.08
CA GLN A 51 -16.75 12.17 1.34
C GLN A 51 -15.92 13.19 2.14
N ASP A 52 -16.39 13.52 3.34
CA ASP A 52 -15.71 14.48 4.23
C ASP A 52 -14.54 13.85 5.00
N LYS A 53 -14.53 12.53 5.14
CA LYS A 53 -13.53 11.78 5.90
C LYS A 53 -13.26 10.41 5.27
N PRO A 54 -12.06 9.84 5.50
CA PRO A 54 -11.77 8.46 5.12
C PRO A 54 -12.73 7.49 5.78
N THR A 55 -13.18 6.47 5.05
CA THR A 55 -14.04 5.39 5.52
C THR A 55 -13.39 4.03 5.24
N PHE A 56 -13.62 3.08 6.12
CA PHE A 56 -13.27 1.68 5.85
C PHE A 56 -14.20 1.16 4.77
N SER A 57 -13.64 0.74 3.66
CA SER A 57 -14.40 0.46 2.45
C SER A 57 -13.92 -0.81 1.77
N LEU A 58 -14.85 -1.53 1.15
CA LEU A 58 -14.56 -2.59 0.20
C LEU A 58 -14.63 -2.01 -1.20
N TYR A 59 -13.60 -2.18 -2.04
CA TYR A 59 -13.64 -1.67 -3.39
C TYR A 59 -13.28 -2.70 -4.46
N THR A 60 -13.76 -2.47 -5.67
CA THR A 60 -13.43 -3.28 -6.85
C THR A 60 -13.38 -2.39 -8.10
N PRO A 61 -12.34 -2.50 -8.93
CA PRO A 61 -12.25 -1.83 -10.21
C PRO A 61 -13.08 -2.56 -11.27
N PHE A 62 -13.50 -1.80 -12.29
CA PHE A 62 -14.15 -2.31 -13.49
C PHE A 62 -13.46 -1.78 -14.75
N VAL A 63 -13.35 -2.64 -15.74
CA VAL A 63 -12.88 -2.35 -17.09
C VAL A 63 -13.97 -2.71 -18.11
N PRO A 64 -13.93 -2.17 -19.34
CA PRO A 64 -14.94 -2.50 -20.34
C PRO A 64 -14.91 -4.00 -20.71
N ARG A 65 -16.06 -4.56 -21.03
CA ARG A 65 -16.13 -5.86 -21.71
C ARG A 65 -15.57 -5.73 -23.13
N GLY A 66 -14.94 -6.77 -23.66
CA GLY A 66 -14.45 -6.76 -25.03
C GLY A 66 -12.95 -6.49 -25.19
N GLY A 67 -12.15 -6.78 -24.17
CA GLY A 67 -10.68 -6.84 -24.27
C GLY A 67 -9.94 -5.51 -24.04
N ARG A 68 -10.65 -4.43 -23.77
CA ARG A 68 -10.01 -3.19 -23.34
C ARG A 68 -9.66 -3.27 -21.85
N GLU A 69 -8.47 -2.76 -21.49
CA GLU A 69 -7.94 -2.80 -20.13
C GLU A 69 -7.94 -1.42 -19.44
N ASN A 70 -8.63 -0.44 -20.02
CA ASN A 70 -8.80 0.88 -19.42
C ASN A 70 -9.75 0.81 -18.23
N LEU A 71 -9.41 1.52 -17.15
CA LEU A 71 -10.32 1.64 -16.03
C LEU A 71 -11.58 2.44 -16.43
N THR A 72 -12.74 1.87 -16.16
CA THR A 72 -14.02 2.50 -16.47
C THR A 72 -14.74 2.99 -15.23
N ALA A 73 -14.68 2.23 -14.15
CA ALA A 73 -15.30 2.57 -12.89
C ALA A 73 -14.60 1.93 -11.70
N LEU A 74 -14.81 2.52 -10.54
CA LEU A 74 -14.42 1.99 -9.25
C LEU A 74 -15.68 1.93 -8.38
N ALA A 75 -16.12 0.73 -8.01
CA ALA A 75 -17.20 0.57 -7.05
C ALA A 75 -16.62 0.49 -5.63
N VAL A 76 -17.15 1.30 -4.72
CA VAL A 76 -16.72 1.40 -3.33
C VAL A 76 -17.93 1.17 -2.44
N VAL A 77 -17.82 0.24 -1.51
CA VAL A 77 -18.86 -0.11 -0.55
C VAL A 77 -18.39 0.32 0.83
N ASN A 78 -19.17 1.14 1.50
CA ASN A 78 -18.88 1.53 2.88
C ASN A 78 -19.01 0.32 3.81
N ALA A 79 -17.95 0.01 4.55
CA ALA A 79 -17.89 -1.10 5.50
C ALA A 79 -17.78 -0.62 6.96
N ASP A 80 -17.84 0.70 7.22
CA ASP A 80 -17.96 1.23 8.58
C ASP A 80 -19.32 0.91 9.16
N ALA A 81 -19.36 0.57 10.45
CA ALA A 81 -20.60 0.39 11.16
C ALA A 81 -21.41 1.69 11.24
N GLY A 82 -22.71 1.62 11.04
CA GLY A 82 -23.64 2.75 11.11
C GLY A 82 -24.56 2.84 9.90
N ASP A 83 -25.23 3.99 9.75
CA ASP A 83 -26.32 4.21 8.76
C ASP A 83 -25.88 4.06 7.30
N ASN A 84 -24.59 4.25 7.01
CA ASN A 84 -24.03 4.13 5.66
C ASN A 84 -23.43 2.74 5.38
N TYR A 85 -23.50 1.78 6.31
CA TYR A 85 -22.99 0.42 6.10
C TYR A 85 -23.64 -0.22 4.87
N GLY A 86 -22.81 -0.75 3.98
CA GLY A 86 -23.28 -1.40 2.76
C GLY A 86 -23.68 -0.44 1.63
N LYS A 87 -23.60 0.89 1.83
CA LYS A 87 -23.85 1.86 0.77
C LYS A 87 -22.79 1.73 -0.33
N ILE A 88 -23.25 1.51 -1.55
CA ILE A 88 -22.39 1.39 -2.74
C ILE A 88 -22.29 2.74 -3.42
N THR A 89 -21.09 3.22 -3.65
CA THR A 89 -20.78 4.39 -4.46
C THR A 89 -19.99 3.94 -5.68
N VAL A 90 -20.41 4.33 -6.88
CA VAL A 90 -19.71 4.02 -8.12
C VAL A 90 -19.07 5.30 -8.66
N LEU A 91 -17.75 5.31 -8.70
CA LEU A 91 -16.96 6.36 -9.33
C LEU A 91 -16.76 5.97 -10.80
N GLN A 92 -17.54 6.52 -11.67
CA GLN A 92 -17.44 6.27 -13.12
C GLN A 92 -16.53 7.31 -13.76
N LEU A 93 -15.57 6.85 -14.54
CA LEU A 93 -14.64 7.70 -15.28
C LEU A 93 -15.29 8.20 -16.58
N PRO A 94 -15.07 9.48 -16.96
CA PRO A 94 -15.53 9.98 -18.24
C PRO A 94 -14.91 9.19 -19.41
N ARG A 95 -15.70 8.88 -20.43
CA ARG A 95 -15.22 8.14 -21.62
C ARG A 95 -14.15 8.89 -22.43
N SER A 96 -14.06 10.20 -22.26
CA SER A 96 -13.04 11.05 -22.89
C SER A 96 -11.66 10.94 -22.26
N ILE A 97 -11.56 10.31 -21.08
CA ILE A 97 -10.32 10.14 -20.34
C ILE A 97 -9.90 8.68 -20.43
N ASN A 98 -8.68 8.44 -20.93
CA ASN A 98 -8.10 7.12 -21.00
C ASN A 98 -7.24 6.89 -19.76
N VAL A 99 -7.72 6.10 -18.81
CA VAL A 99 -6.98 5.73 -17.60
C VAL A 99 -6.64 4.25 -17.67
N ALA A 100 -5.38 3.90 -17.46
CA ALA A 100 -4.95 2.51 -17.45
C ALA A 100 -5.65 1.73 -16.33
N GLY A 101 -6.21 0.58 -16.63
CA GLY A 101 -6.72 -0.34 -15.62
C GLY A 101 -5.61 -1.19 -14.98
N PRO A 102 -5.92 -1.96 -13.93
CA PRO A 102 -4.93 -2.71 -13.17
C PRO A 102 -4.01 -3.60 -14.00
N SER A 103 -4.54 -4.37 -14.94
CA SER A 103 -3.75 -5.25 -15.81
C SER A 103 -2.81 -4.47 -16.73
N GLN A 104 -3.26 -3.32 -17.22
CA GLN A 104 -2.44 -2.46 -18.07
C GLN A 104 -1.32 -1.79 -17.26
N VAL A 105 -1.61 -1.35 -16.04
CA VAL A 105 -0.59 -0.79 -15.14
C VAL A 105 0.47 -1.82 -14.80
N ALA A 106 0.07 -3.06 -14.49
CA ALA A 106 1.03 -4.14 -14.24
C ALA A 106 1.93 -4.41 -15.46
N SER A 107 1.36 -4.41 -16.66
CA SER A 107 2.13 -4.54 -17.90
C SER A 107 3.10 -3.36 -18.10
N ASN A 108 2.68 -2.14 -17.76
CA ASN A 108 3.52 -0.96 -17.83
C ASN A 108 4.69 -1.03 -16.83
N PHE A 109 4.45 -1.57 -15.63
CA PHE A 109 5.51 -1.81 -14.65
C PHE A 109 6.57 -2.78 -15.22
N GLU A 110 6.13 -3.89 -15.77
CA GLU A 110 7.05 -4.91 -16.33
C GLU A 110 7.77 -4.42 -17.59
N ALA A 111 7.15 -3.54 -18.37
CA ALA A 111 7.77 -2.95 -19.56
C ALA A 111 8.88 -1.94 -19.24
N LYS A 112 8.93 -1.41 -18.00
CA LYS A 112 10.00 -0.49 -17.58
C LYS A 112 11.32 -1.26 -17.45
N PRO A 113 12.40 -0.92 -18.20
CA PRO A 113 13.64 -1.71 -18.24
C PRO A 113 14.29 -1.92 -16.87
N GLU A 114 14.25 -0.91 -16.01
CA GLU A 114 14.78 -0.96 -14.66
C GLU A 114 14.04 -2.00 -13.81
N VAL A 115 12.70 -2.03 -13.90
CA VAL A 115 11.85 -3.00 -13.20
C VAL A 115 12.09 -4.40 -13.75
N ALA A 116 12.06 -4.58 -15.06
CA ALA A 116 12.30 -5.86 -15.72
C ALA A 116 13.65 -6.47 -15.33
N THR A 117 14.71 -5.67 -15.35
CA THR A 117 16.06 -6.08 -14.96
C THR A 117 16.10 -6.51 -13.49
N SER A 118 15.56 -5.70 -12.60
CA SER A 118 15.54 -5.98 -11.15
C SER A 118 14.76 -7.25 -10.83
N LEU A 119 13.56 -7.42 -11.41
CA LEU A 119 12.75 -8.63 -11.22
C LEU A 119 13.45 -9.88 -11.77
N SER A 120 14.16 -9.75 -12.91
CA SER A 120 14.94 -10.84 -13.48
C SER A 120 16.09 -11.27 -12.54
N LEU A 121 16.83 -10.32 -11.99
CA LEU A 121 17.91 -10.60 -11.03
C LEU A 121 17.37 -11.26 -9.75
N LEU A 122 16.25 -10.79 -9.22
CA LEU A 122 15.61 -11.38 -8.05
C LEU A 122 15.20 -12.86 -8.29
N ARG A 123 14.77 -13.19 -9.50
CA ARG A 123 14.38 -14.56 -9.91
C ARG A 123 15.60 -15.48 -10.09
N GLN A 124 16.76 -14.96 -10.50
CA GLN A 124 17.98 -15.75 -10.73
C GLN A 124 18.59 -16.33 -9.46
N GLY A 125 18.35 -15.74 -8.31
CA GLY A 125 18.90 -16.18 -7.01
C GLY A 125 18.27 -17.44 -6.42
N GLY A 126 17.44 -18.19 -7.16
CA GLY A 126 16.71 -19.34 -6.63
C GLY A 126 15.61 -18.93 -5.65
N ALA A 127 15.07 -17.76 -5.83
CA ALA A 127 13.97 -17.22 -5.04
C ALA A 127 12.72 -17.01 -5.90
N ASP A 128 11.55 -17.17 -5.29
CA ASP A 128 10.26 -16.82 -5.90
C ASP A 128 10.01 -15.32 -5.73
N VAL A 129 9.77 -14.63 -6.82
CA VAL A 129 9.25 -13.25 -6.79
C VAL A 129 7.72 -13.33 -6.72
N VAL A 130 7.18 -12.80 -5.64
CA VAL A 130 5.73 -12.76 -5.40
C VAL A 130 5.27 -11.31 -5.51
N LEU A 131 4.44 -11.02 -6.50
CA LEU A 131 3.77 -9.72 -6.58
C LEU A 131 2.62 -9.68 -5.59
N GLY A 132 2.57 -8.63 -4.79
CA GLY A 132 1.42 -8.40 -3.93
C GLY A 132 0.25 -7.79 -4.69
N ASN A 133 -0.84 -7.55 -3.97
CA ASN A 133 -2.05 -6.93 -4.53
C ASN A 133 -1.73 -5.58 -5.15
N LEU A 134 -2.22 -5.35 -6.37
CA LEU A 134 -2.16 -4.04 -6.98
C LEU A 134 -3.34 -3.20 -6.50
N LEU A 135 -3.07 -2.18 -5.71
CA LEU A 135 -4.06 -1.26 -5.19
C LEU A 135 -4.32 -0.14 -6.21
N THR A 136 -5.59 0.22 -6.39
CA THR A 136 -6.05 1.33 -7.23
C THR A 136 -6.72 2.36 -6.33
N LEU A 137 -6.08 3.49 -6.11
CA LEU A 137 -6.46 4.49 -5.11
C LEU A 137 -6.83 5.81 -5.77
N PRO A 138 -8.03 6.35 -5.54
CA PRO A 138 -8.34 7.71 -5.96
C PRO A 138 -7.56 8.70 -5.09
N VAL A 139 -6.71 9.51 -5.71
CA VAL A 139 -5.90 10.53 -5.04
C VAL A 139 -6.03 11.86 -5.80
N GLY A 140 -6.60 12.86 -5.17
CA GLY A 140 -6.86 14.14 -5.82
C GLY A 140 -7.76 13.99 -7.05
N LYS A 141 -7.23 14.34 -8.21
CA LYS A 141 -7.94 14.23 -9.51
C LYS A 141 -7.45 13.04 -10.36
N GLY A 142 -6.62 12.17 -9.79
CA GLY A 142 -6.01 11.04 -10.49
C GLY A 142 -6.18 9.72 -9.74
N LEU A 143 -5.51 8.72 -10.26
CA LEU A 143 -5.46 7.39 -9.65
C LEU A 143 -4.00 7.03 -9.36
N LEU A 144 -3.75 6.64 -8.13
CA LEU A 144 -2.49 6.11 -7.68
C LEU A 144 -2.59 4.57 -7.67
N TYR A 145 -1.62 3.93 -8.30
CA TYR A 145 -1.47 2.48 -8.27
C TYR A 145 -0.27 2.12 -7.43
N VAL A 146 -0.42 1.16 -6.55
CA VAL A 146 0.65 0.69 -5.66
C VAL A 146 0.69 -0.82 -5.67
N GLN A 147 1.85 -1.40 -5.94
CA GLN A 147 2.06 -2.84 -5.91
C GLN A 147 3.37 -3.20 -5.20
N PRO A 148 3.33 -3.92 -4.08
CA PRO A 148 4.53 -4.40 -3.41
C PRO A 148 5.10 -5.63 -4.12
N VAL A 149 6.43 -5.76 -4.10
CA VAL A 149 7.18 -6.88 -4.63
C VAL A 149 7.87 -7.60 -3.48
N TYR A 150 7.52 -8.85 -3.29
CA TYR A 150 8.11 -9.71 -2.26
C TYR A 150 9.02 -10.76 -2.88
N VAL A 151 9.96 -11.23 -2.08
CA VAL A 151 10.82 -12.37 -2.42
C VAL A 151 10.71 -13.42 -1.33
N ARG A 152 10.58 -14.67 -1.75
CA ARG A 152 10.51 -15.84 -0.87
C ARG A 152 11.57 -16.86 -1.31
N ALA A 153 12.33 -17.40 -0.37
CA ALA A 153 13.28 -18.46 -0.66
C ALA A 153 12.55 -19.73 -1.16
N THR A 154 13.04 -20.30 -2.27
CA THR A 154 12.56 -21.59 -2.77
C THR A 154 13.12 -22.74 -1.95
N GLY A 155 12.34 -23.80 -1.78
CA GLY A 155 12.79 -25.01 -1.09
C GLY A 155 12.56 -25.03 0.42
N ASN A 156 12.06 -23.94 1.01
CA ASN A 156 11.68 -23.92 2.42
C ASN A 156 10.19 -23.55 2.56
N THR A 157 9.36 -24.52 2.93
CA THR A 157 7.92 -24.34 3.12
C THR A 157 7.56 -23.37 4.25
N ALA A 158 8.51 -23.07 5.15
CA ALA A 158 8.36 -22.11 6.23
C ALA A 158 8.91 -20.72 5.91
N ALA A 159 9.40 -20.47 4.67
CA ALA A 159 9.93 -19.17 4.29
C ALA A 159 8.80 -18.13 4.10
N TYR A 160 8.90 -17.03 4.84
CA TYR A 160 7.99 -15.89 4.68
C TYR A 160 8.44 -15.00 3.53
N PRO A 161 7.50 -14.46 2.72
CA PRO A 161 7.81 -13.43 1.73
C PRO A 161 8.33 -12.17 2.41
N LEU A 162 9.48 -11.66 1.95
CA LEU A 162 10.06 -10.40 2.44
C LEU A 162 9.84 -9.31 1.39
N LEU A 163 9.36 -8.14 1.82
CA LEU A 163 9.22 -6.97 0.96
C LEU A 163 10.60 -6.54 0.45
N GLN A 164 10.76 -6.44 -0.85
CA GLN A 164 12.00 -6.02 -1.50
C GLN A 164 11.86 -4.69 -2.23
N LYS A 165 10.74 -4.48 -2.89
CA LYS A 165 10.49 -3.28 -3.69
C LYS A 165 9.02 -2.91 -3.64
N VAL A 166 8.74 -1.65 -3.93
CA VAL A 166 7.40 -1.12 -4.12
C VAL A 166 7.34 -0.44 -5.48
N LEU A 167 6.34 -0.80 -6.27
CA LEU A 167 5.99 -0.19 -7.53
C LEU A 167 4.85 0.81 -7.29
N VAL A 168 5.01 2.00 -7.83
CA VAL A 168 4.00 3.07 -7.77
C VAL A 168 3.79 3.63 -9.16
N SER A 169 2.55 3.93 -9.56
CA SER A 169 2.24 4.66 -10.78
C SER A 169 1.20 5.74 -10.51
N PHE A 170 1.40 6.92 -11.09
CA PHE A 170 0.45 8.01 -11.11
C PHE A 170 0.54 8.72 -12.48
N GLY A 171 -0.54 8.67 -13.25
CA GLY A 171 -0.47 9.06 -14.66
C GLY A 171 0.57 8.23 -15.41
N ASP A 172 1.49 8.91 -16.10
CA ASP A 172 2.57 8.26 -16.87
C ASP A 172 3.85 8.05 -16.06
N GLN A 173 3.88 8.51 -14.81
CA GLN A 173 5.04 8.37 -13.95
C GLN A 173 5.02 7.03 -13.22
N ILE A 174 6.19 6.37 -13.18
CA ILE A 174 6.38 5.09 -12.48
C ILE A 174 7.56 5.25 -11.53
N GLY A 175 7.32 4.99 -10.25
CA GLY A 175 8.33 4.89 -9.20
C GLY A 175 8.61 3.43 -8.83
N PHE A 176 9.88 3.12 -8.56
CA PHE A 176 10.35 1.80 -8.15
C PHE A 176 11.44 1.92 -7.11
N SER A 177 11.15 1.57 -5.87
CA SER A 177 12.08 1.75 -4.74
C SER A 177 11.92 0.62 -3.72
N GLU A 178 12.83 0.55 -2.75
CA GLU A 178 12.74 -0.38 -1.60
C GLU A 178 11.66 0.01 -0.61
N THR A 179 11.27 1.27 -0.61
CA THR A 179 10.24 1.81 0.27
C THR A 179 9.12 2.47 -0.52
N LEU A 180 7.91 2.51 0.06
CA LEU A 180 6.79 3.23 -0.53
C LEU A 180 7.10 4.72 -0.69
N GLN A 181 7.73 5.34 0.31
CA GLN A 181 8.14 6.74 0.26
C GLN A 181 9.05 7.01 -0.93
N GLY A 182 10.15 6.25 -1.06
CA GLY A 182 11.08 6.44 -2.18
C GLY A 182 10.44 6.22 -3.55
N ALA A 183 9.47 5.31 -3.67
CA ALA A 183 8.71 5.13 -4.91
C ALA A 183 7.76 6.31 -5.20
N LEU A 184 7.12 6.86 -4.17
CA LEU A 184 6.28 8.06 -4.29
C LEU A 184 7.10 9.30 -4.63
N ASP A 185 8.28 9.47 -4.03
CA ASP A 185 9.19 10.58 -4.32
C ASP A 185 9.64 10.59 -5.79
N GLN A 186 9.88 9.41 -6.37
CA GLN A 186 10.18 9.28 -7.79
C GLN A 186 9.02 9.71 -8.69
N VAL A 187 7.78 9.44 -8.28
CA VAL A 187 6.57 9.79 -9.03
C VAL A 187 6.23 11.27 -8.92
N PHE A 188 6.39 11.85 -7.73
CA PHE A 188 5.98 13.23 -7.43
C PHE A 188 7.14 14.25 -7.46
N GLY A 189 8.35 13.85 -7.86
CA GLY A 189 9.47 14.76 -8.08
C GLY A 189 10.22 15.18 -6.83
N GLY A 190 10.25 14.39 -5.79
CA GLY A 190 10.89 14.60 -4.49
C GLY A 190 9.85 14.87 -3.40
N ASP A 191 10.24 14.91 -2.19
CA ASP A 191 9.47 15.08 -0.94
C ASP A 191 7.93 14.95 -1.09
N SER A 192 7.47 13.71 -1.24
CA SER A 192 6.02 13.40 -1.35
C SER A 192 5.27 13.66 -0.02
N GLY A 193 5.97 14.15 1.00
CA GLY A 193 5.42 14.38 2.32
C GLY A 193 4.99 13.10 3.04
N THR A 194 5.33 11.95 2.49
CA THR A 194 5.05 10.64 3.09
C THR A 194 6.16 10.20 4.04
N GLU A 195 6.92 11.14 4.62
CA GLU A 195 7.69 10.78 5.80
C GLU A 195 6.74 10.16 6.81
N VAL A 196 6.68 8.84 6.81
CA VAL A 196 6.22 8.10 7.96
C VAL A 196 7.27 8.40 9.01
N SER A 197 7.12 9.53 9.68
CA SER A 197 7.84 9.77 10.91
C SER A 197 7.60 8.53 11.74
N ILE A 198 8.67 7.82 12.10
CA ILE A 198 8.61 6.73 13.10
C ILE A 198 7.92 7.24 14.38
N ASN A 199 7.78 8.57 14.53
CA ASN A 199 6.97 9.28 15.51
C ASN A 199 5.44 9.17 15.28
N GLN A 200 4.94 8.65 14.13
CA GLN A 200 3.50 8.35 13.96
C GLN A 200 3.11 6.95 14.45
N SER A 201 4.06 6.09 14.80
CA SER A 201 3.74 4.91 15.62
C SER A 201 3.10 5.32 16.96
N ASP A 202 3.39 6.54 17.44
CA ASP A 202 2.73 7.12 18.62
C ASP A 202 1.25 7.49 18.40
N SER A 203 0.83 7.73 17.16
CA SER A 203 -0.57 8.07 16.88
C SER A 203 -1.51 6.86 16.79
N LEU A 204 -0.99 5.68 16.46
CA LEU A 204 -1.79 4.45 16.45
C LEU A 204 -1.91 3.82 17.85
N ILE A 205 -0.98 4.16 18.76
CA ILE A 205 -1.02 3.76 20.18
C ILE A 205 -1.83 4.79 21.01
N ASN A 206 -2.04 6.01 20.51
CA ASN A 206 -2.80 7.07 21.17
C ASN A 206 -4.32 6.99 20.96
N GLY A 207 -4.85 5.91 20.37
CA GLY A 207 -6.27 5.62 20.40
C GLY A 207 -6.74 5.20 21.78
N GLY A 208 -6.60 6.07 22.78
CA GLY A 208 -7.39 5.90 23.98
C GLY A 208 -6.72 5.81 25.34
N VAL A 209 -5.42 6.13 25.53
CA VAL A 209 -4.89 6.46 26.86
C VAL A 209 -3.77 7.50 26.68
N GLY A 210 -3.93 8.67 27.28
CA GLY A 210 -2.91 9.71 27.24
C GLY A 210 -1.55 9.18 27.69
N THR A 211 -0.63 9.06 26.74
CA THR A 211 0.75 8.65 27.04
C THR A 211 1.32 9.62 28.06
N SER A 212 1.55 9.15 29.29
CA SER A 212 1.99 10.02 30.36
C SER A 212 3.32 10.68 29.96
N GLN A 213 3.54 11.93 30.37
CA GLN A 213 4.79 12.65 30.12
C GLN A 213 6.01 11.82 30.57
N ALA A 214 5.83 10.92 31.52
CA ALA A 214 6.83 9.98 32.01
C ALA A 214 7.26 8.96 30.96
N ILE A 215 6.34 8.43 30.16
CA ILE A 215 6.65 7.48 29.07
C ILE A 215 7.43 8.19 27.95
N LYS A 216 7.01 9.40 27.58
CA LYS A 216 7.70 10.22 26.56
C LYS A 216 9.14 10.52 26.97
N SER A 217 9.36 10.92 28.21
CA SER A 217 10.71 11.22 28.72
C SER A 217 11.58 9.95 28.83
N ALA A 218 11.00 8.81 29.17
CA ALA A 218 11.71 7.54 29.23
C ALA A 218 12.17 7.06 27.84
N ILE A 219 11.32 7.23 26.82
CA ILE A 219 11.65 6.90 25.41
C ILE A 219 12.79 7.80 24.92
N ALA A 220 12.71 9.12 25.15
CA ALA A 220 13.77 10.05 24.76
C ALA A 220 15.12 9.71 25.42
N SER A 221 15.10 9.34 26.70
CA SER A 221 16.29 8.91 27.43
C SER A 221 16.87 7.60 26.89
N LEU A 222 16.02 6.69 26.45
CA LEU A 222 16.44 5.43 25.84
C LEU A 222 17.13 5.67 24.49
N GLN A 223 16.55 6.52 23.64
CA GLN A 223 17.14 6.89 22.35
C GLN A 223 18.52 7.54 22.50
N SER A 224 18.66 8.50 23.44
CA SER A 224 19.94 9.13 23.74
C SER A 224 20.99 8.11 24.21
N ALA A 225 20.61 7.18 25.09
CA ALA A 225 21.51 6.16 25.60
C ALA A 225 21.97 5.18 24.52
N PHE A 226 21.13 4.83 23.54
CA PHE A 226 21.52 4.01 22.39
C PHE A 226 22.51 4.74 21.47
N THR A 227 22.28 6.02 21.20
CA THR A 227 23.21 6.83 20.39
C THR A 227 24.59 6.94 21.06
N GLU A 228 24.65 7.12 22.39
CA GLU A 228 25.90 7.11 23.14
C GLU A 228 26.60 5.73 23.10
N LEU A 229 25.84 4.65 23.16
CA LEU A 229 26.39 3.27 23.07
C LEU A 229 27.03 3.03 21.69
N GLU A 230 26.35 3.38 20.61
CA GLU A 230 26.90 3.27 19.27
C GLU A 230 28.16 4.12 19.07
N ALA A 231 28.17 5.33 19.61
CA ALA A 231 29.34 6.22 19.54
C ALA A 231 30.52 5.66 20.34
N ALA A 232 30.28 5.06 21.51
CA ALA A 232 31.32 4.44 22.33
C ALA A 232 31.90 3.18 21.65
N GLN A 233 31.04 2.36 21.04
CA GLN A 233 31.47 1.19 20.28
C GLN A 233 32.31 1.57 19.06
N LYS A 234 31.93 2.59 18.31
CA LYS A 234 32.73 3.11 17.17
C LYS A 234 34.10 3.62 17.59
N ARG A 235 34.24 4.14 18.82
CA ARG A 235 35.51 4.65 19.37
C ARG A 235 36.35 3.59 20.09
N LEU A 236 35.81 2.37 20.26
CA LEU A 236 36.44 1.30 21.04
C LEU A 236 36.76 1.72 22.50
N ASP A 237 35.92 2.58 23.07
CA ASP A 237 36.04 3.07 24.45
C ASP A 237 35.17 2.20 25.38
N GLY A 238 35.77 1.18 25.97
CA GLY A 238 35.09 0.24 26.85
C GLY A 238 34.46 0.90 28.08
N ALA A 239 35.12 1.93 28.66
CA ALA A 239 34.57 2.61 29.81
C ALA A 239 33.36 3.50 29.46
N ALA A 240 33.32 4.06 28.27
CA ALA A 240 32.15 4.78 27.74
C ALA A 240 31.01 3.80 27.37
N GLU A 241 31.35 2.64 26.84
CA GLU A 241 30.38 1.58 26.50
C GLU A 241 29.68 1.06 27.76
N ASP A 242 30.38 0.78 28.84
CA ASP A 242 29.79 0.32 30.09
C ASP A 242 28.86 1.36 30.71
N ARG A 243 29.23 2.64 30.66
CA ARG A 243 28.37 3.74 31.10
C ARG A 243 27.12 3.86 30.25
N ALA A 244 27.23 3.76 28.94
CA ALA A 244 26.09 3.80 28.01
C ALA A 244 25.15 2.60 28.20
N ARG A 245 25.68 1.40 28.40
CA ARG A 245 24.89 0.19 28.75
C ARG A 245 24.12 0.36 30.06
N ALA A 246 24.73 0.94 31.07
CA ALA A 246 24.06 1.24 32.33
C ALA A 246 22.89 2.23 32.15
N ARG A 247 23.06 3.25 31.29
CA ARG A 247 21.99 4.21 30.95
C ARG A 247 20.86 3.55 30.19
N VAL A 248 21.13 2.69 29.22
CA VAL A 248 20.11 1.92 28.51
C VAL A 248 19.29 1.10 29.50
N LYS A 249 19.93 0.38 30.41
CA LYS A 249 19.26 -0.41 31.44
C LYS A 249 18.38 0.46 32.35
N ALA A 250 18.85 1.63 32.77
CA ALA A 250 18.09 2.57 33.61
C ALA A 250 16.87 3.12 32.86
N ALA A 251 17.03 3.47 31.57
CA ALA A 251 15.93 3.98 30.73
C ALA A 251 14.84 2.91 30.49
N ILE A 252 15.22 1.65 30.26
CA ILE A 252 14.28 0.53 30.16
C ILE A 252 13.51 0.35 31.47
N SER A 253 14.18 0.40 32.62
CA SER A 253 13.52 0.28 33.92
C SER A 253 12.54 1.42 34.18
N ALA A 254 12.87 2.65 33.77
CA ALA A 254 11.99 3.81 33.87
C ALA A 254 10.76 3.65 32.97
N LEU A 255 10.94 3.12 31.75
CA LEU A 255 9.84 2.86 30.82
C LEU A 255 8.86 1.84 31.38
N VAL A 256 9.35 0.71 31.90
CA VAL A 256 8.53 -0.33 32.54
C VAL A 256 7.79 0.22 33.75
N SER A 257 8.45 1.06 34.56
CA SER A 257 7.80 1.68 35.73
C SER A 257 6.73 2.71 35.35
N ALA A 258 6.90 3.39 34.23
CA ALA A 258 5.93 4.37 33.72
C ALA A 258 4.72 3.71 33.06
N GLN A 259 4.86 2.49 32.53
CA GLN A 259 3.78 1.69 31.93
C GLN A 259 2.87 1.06 32.98
N ASN A 260 3.37 0.82 34.19
CA ASN A 260 2.64 0.19 35.28
C ASN A 260 1.93 1.18 36.21
N ARG A 261 1.86 2.46 35.85
CA ARG A 261 1.13 3.52 36.54
C ARG A 261 -0.06 3.99 35.72
#